data_570f0b858f30f63e4228e66cec65b48a
#
_entry.id   570f0b858f30f63e4228e66cec65b48a
#
_cell.length_a   1.000
_cell.length_b   1.000
_cell.length_c   1.000
_cell.angle_alpha   90.00
_cell.angle_beta   90.00
_cell.angle_gamma   90.00
#
_symmetry.space_group_name_H-M   'P 1'
#
loop_
_entity.id
_entity.type
_entity.pdbx_description
1 polymer ?
#
loop_
_entity_poly.entity_id
_entity_poly.type
_entity_poly.pdbx_seq_one_letter_code
_entity_poly.pdbx_strand_id
1 'polypeptide(L)'
;HDIRQLVVNTLLTRLELKGIIRAEGYYYGSIRFAPIGSSAEILAQYPDKQAAFIRKIFRCGTKARKWISLDIDKAIAYTGQQRSVILRAIDSLQRKGLAELQLAGYRQRFRRLEQTVDIPELCQQLAITFSQHERMEISRIESMLSYAQHGNCLTAKLLDYFGESIDPCGHCGICLGDEPAQLPPRQYASIESYDLSHFTALVEQNSNALARPRQQARFLCGLNSPAVSATRGLRGNQQFGSCAEVTFANVLEARSVDSPA
;
A
#
# COMPACT_ATOMS: atom_id res chain seq x y z
N HIS A 1 -3.21 -8.67 4.14
CA HIS A 1 -3.59 -8.58 2.73
C HIS A 1 -2.53 -7.79 1.97
N ASP A 2 -2.14 -8.27 0.81
CA ASP A 2 -1.11 -7.66 -0.03
C ASP A 2 -1.69 -6.55 -0.93
N ILE A 3 -2.27 -5.53 -0.30
CA ILE A 3 -2.92 -4.40 -0.96
C ILE A 3 -2.14 -3.12 -0.65
N ARG A 4 -1.81 -2.34 -1.68
CA ARG A 4 -1.13 -1.04 -1.51
C ARG A 4 -2.01 -0.07 -0.73
N GLN A 5 -1.41 0.72 0.16
CA GLN A 5 -2.12 1.69 1.00
C GLN A 5 -2.98 2.67 0.19
N LEU A 6 -2.50 3.11 -0.97
CA LEU A 6 -3.27 3.99 -1.85
C LEU A 6 -4.59 3.36 -2.29
N VAL A 7 -4.58 2.07 -2.66
CA VAL A 7 -5.79 1.34 -3.08
C VAL A 7 -6.75 1.19 -1.91
N VAL A 8 -6.23 0.90 -0.70
CA VAL A 8 -7.05 0.84 0.52
C VAL A 8 -7.71 2.20 0.80
N ASN A 9 -6.95 3.29 0.70
CA ASN A 9 -7.49 4.64 0.91
C ASN A 9 -8.58 4.98 -0.12
N THR A 10 -8.39 4.63 -1.39
CA THR A 10 -9.40 4.82 -2.44
C THR A 10 -10.68 4.05 -2.12
N LEU A 11 -10.54 2.78 -1.68
CA LEU A 11 -11.68 1.98 -1.26
C LEU A 11 -12.41 2.61 -0.06
N LEU A 12 -11.69 3.03 0.98
CA LEU A 12 -12.26 3.67 2.16
C LEU A 12 -13.01 4.96 1.80
N THR A 13 -12.45 5.79 0.93
CA THR A 13 -13.12 6.99 0.40
C THR A 13 -14.43 6.64 -0.32
N ARG A 14 -14.42 5.58 -1.14
CA ARG A 14 -15.65 5.12 -1.82
C ARG A 14 -16.72 4.63 -0.86
N LEU A 15 -16.31 3.90 0.18
CA LEU A 15 -17.23 3.45 1.24
C LEU A 15 -17.81 4.61 2.05
N GLU A 16 -17.01 5.65 2.28
CA GLU A 16 -17.46 6.88 2.97
C GLU A 16 -18.44 7.67 2.12
N LEU A 17 -18.16 7.85 0.81
CA LEU A 17 -19.07 8.49 -0.13
C LEU A 17 -20.42 7.74 -0.28
N LYS A 18 -20.40 6.41 -0.11
CA LYS A 18 -21.61 5.59 -0.07
C LYS A 18 -22.34 5.62 1.29
N GLY A 19 -21.82 6.33 2.28
CA GLY A 19 -22.40 6.42 3.63
C GLY A 19 -22.31 5.12 4.44
N ILE A 20 -21.43 4.18 4.08
CA ILE A 20 -21.27 2.90 4.78
C ILE A 20 -20.37 3.06 6.00
N ILE A 21 -19.33 3.89 5.88
CA ILE A 21 -18.41 4.24 6.96
C ILE A 21 -18.30 5.76 7.07
N ARG A 22 -17.80 6.23 8.21
CA ARG A 22 -17.43 7.63 8.45
C ARG A 22 -16.06 7.69 9.08
N ALA A 23 -15.18 8.53 8.56
CA ALA A 23 -13.89 8.82 9.20
C ALA A 23 -14.12 9.58 10.52
N GLU A 24 -13.49 9.11 11.60
CA GLU A 24 -13.56 9.72 12.95
C GLU A 24 -12.22 10.37 13.37
N GLY A 25 -11.30 10.50 12.41
CA GLY A 25 -9.97 11.07 12.66
C GLY A 25 -8.89 10.00 12.84
N TYR A 26 -7.79 10.44 13.44
CA TYR A 26 -6.58 9.65 13.52
C TYR A 26 -6.15 9.44 14.97
N TYR A 27 -5.48 8.34 15.24
CA TYR A 27 -4.86 8.07 16.53
C TYR A 27 -3.57 7.27 16.37
N TYR A 28 -2.74 7.33 17.39
CA TYR A 28 -1.53 6.49 17.43
C TYR A 28 -1.85 5.16 18.10
N GLY A 29 -1.67 4.07 17.37
CA GLY A 29 -1.90 2.70 17.85
C GLY A 29 -0.73 2.16 18.67
N SER A 30 0.47 2.73 18.51
CA SER A 30 1.66 2.34 19.24
C SER A 30 2.47 3.56 19.68
N ILE A 31 3.28 3.35 20.72
CA ILE A 31 4.23 4.33 21.24
C ILE A 31 5.58 3.66 21.30
N ARG A 32 6.63 4.37 20.89
CA ARG A 32 8.00 3.96 21.13
C ARG A 32 8.55 4.82 22.24
N PHE A 33 9.22 4.21 23.21
CA PHE A 33 9.92 4.92 24.25
C PHE A 33 11.30 4.32 24.49
N ALA A 34 12.26 5.17 24.82
CA ALA A 34 13.62 4.77 25.20
C ALA A 34 13.83 5.15 26.66
N PRO A 35 13.90 4.17 27.57
CA PRO A 35 14.22 4.42 28.99
C PRO A 35 15.58 5.10 29.14
N ILE A 36 15.66 6.08 30.02
CA ILE A 36 16.90 6.76 30.41
C ILE A 36 17.30 6.19 31.78
N GLY A 37 18.34 5.41 31.81
CA GLY A 37 18.79 4.65 33.01
C GLY A 37 18.28 3.20 33.04
N SER A 38 18.57 2.52 34.13
CA SER A 38 18.11 1.14 34.32
C SER A 38 16.65 1.05 34.73
N SER A 39 16.02 -0.07 34.41
CA SER A 39 14.61 -0.29 34.81
C SER A 39 14.43 -0.24 36.33
N ALA A 40 15.43 -0.63 37.11
CA ALA A 40 15.40 -0.56 38.59
C ALA A 40 15.36 0.89 39.08
N GLU A 41 16.24 1.74 38.55
CA GLU A 41 16.31 3.17 38.90
C GLU A 41 15.00 3.90 38.52
N ILE A 42 14.46 3.58 37.36
CA ILE A 42 13.15 4.17 36.90
C ILE A 42 12.02 3.75 37.85
N LEU A 43 11.93 2.46 38.19
CA LEU A 43 10.86 1.95 39.02
C LEU A 43 10.97 2.45 40.48
N ALA A 44 12.18 2.70 41.00
CA ALA A 44 12.37 3.27 42.32
C ALA A 44 11.82 4.68 42.50
N GLN A 45 11.53 5.41 41.39
CA GLN A 45 10.95 6.75 41.44
C GLN A 45 9.43 6.76 41.52
N TYR A 46 8.80 5.60 41.65
CA TYR A 46 7.35 5.45 41.73
C TYR A 46 6.94 4.67 42.97
N PRO A 47 5.75 4.98 43.56
CA PRO A 47 5.16 4.14 44.60
C PRO A 47 4.94 2.70 44.08
N ASP A 48 4.98 1.70 44.96
CA ASP A 48 4.96 0.27 44.64
C ASP A 48 3.87 -0.13 43.62
N LYS A 49 2.64 0.36 43.80
CA LYS A 49 1.52 0.07 42.89
C LYS A 49 1.78 0.62 41.46
N GLN A 50 2.33 1.82 41.37
CA GLN A 50 2.63 2.44 40.08
C GLN A 50 3.88 1.78 39.44
N ALA A 51 4.90 1.49 40.23
CA ALA A 51 6.07 0.76 39.78
C ALA A 51 5.72 -0.63 39.23
N ALA A 52 4.83 -1.36 39.90
CA ALA A 52 4.32 -2.65 39.42
C ALA A 52 3.57 -2.52 38.08
N PHE A 53 2.79 -1.45 37.88
CA PHE A 53 2.10 -1.18 36.62
C PHE A 53 3.08 -0.82 35.50
N ILE A 54 4.05 0.07 35.75
CA ILE A 54 5.08 0.44 34.76
C ILE A 54 5.91 -0.79 34.38
N ARG A 55 6.21 -1.68 35.33
CA ARG A 55 6.88 -2.95 35.05
C ARG A 55 6.08 -3.83 34.08
N LYS A 56 4.76 -3.88 34.21
CA LYS A 56 3.89 -4.58 33.24
C LYS A 56 3.96 -3.94 31.85
N ILE A 57 3.97 -2.62 31.75
CA ILE A 57 4.12 -1.89 30.48
C ILE A 57 5.45 -2.23 29.82
N PHE A 58 6.56 -2.25 30.57
CA PHE A 58 7.87 -2.62 30.01
C PHE A 58 7.91 -4.06 29.49
N ARG A 59 7.20 -4.98 30.16
CA ARG A 59 7.14 -6.40 29.76
C ARG A 59 6.31 -6.66 28.50
N CYS A 60 5.26 -5.90 28.24
CA CYS A 60 4.43 -6.09 27.06
C CYS A 60 4.97 -5.36 25.81
N GLY A 61 6.01 -4.54 25.97
CA GLY A 61 6.68 -3.86 24.87
C GLY A 61 7.72 -4.75 24.17
N THR A 62 7.87 -4.55 22.86
CA THR A 62 8.92 -5.21 22.07
C THR A 62 10.18 -4.34 22.08
N LYS A 63 11.29 -4.87 22.60
CA LYS A 63 12.56 -4.16 22.69
C LYS A 63 13.39 -4.31 21.41
N ALA A 64 13.85 -3.19 20.86
CA ALA A 64 14.76 -3.13 19.72
C ALA A 64 15.86 -2.07 20.00
N ARG A 65 17.08 -2.50 20.25
CA ARG A 65 18.20 -1.63 20.70
C ARG A 65 17.81 -0.82 21.94
N LYS A 66 17.80 0.55 21.85
CA LYS A 66 17.41 1.45 22.95
C LYS A 66 15.89 1.67 23.05
N TRP A 67 15.12 1.30 22.02
CA TRP A 67 13.68 1.58 21.94
C TRP A 67 12.83 0.39 22.37
N ILE A 68 11.77 0.67 23.09
CA ILE A 68 10.68 -0.27 23.39
C ILE A 68 9.46 0.20 22.62
N SER A 69 8.95 -0.66 21.74
CA SER A 69 7.71 -0.40 20.98
C SER A 69 6.53 -1.03 21.71
N LEU A 70 5.58 -0.22 22.11
CA LEU A 70 4.37 -0.64 22.82
C LEU A 70 3.17 -0.51 21.89
N ASP A 71 2.55 -1.63 21.54
CA ASP A 71 1.22 -1.66 20.94
C ASP A 71 0.19 -1.41 22.04
N ILE A 72 -0.60 -0.35 21.91
CA ILE A 72 -1.53 0.07 22.96
C ILE A 72 -2.68 -0.93 23.15
N ASP A 73 -3.16 -1.55 22.08
CA ASP A 73 -4.27 -2.51 22.17
C ASP A 73 -3.80 -3.80 22.87
N LYS A 74 -2.57 -4.25 22.58
CA LYS A 74 -1.94 -5.36 23.32
C LYS A 74 -1.68 -5.00 24.78
N ALA A 75 -1.27 -3.76 25.07
CA ALA A 75 -1.05 -3.31 26.43
C ALA A 75 -2.36 -3.25 27.24
N ILE A 76 -3.46 -2.84 26.62
CA ILE A 76 -4.81 -2.89 27.22
C ILE A 76 -5.18 -4.33 27.58
N ALA A 77 -5.05 -5.25 26.62
CA ALA A 77 -5.36 -6.66 26.83
C ALA A 77 -4.50 -7.30 27.91
N TYR A 78 -3.19 -6.98 27.96
CA TYR A 78 -2.26 -7.53 28.94
C TYR A 78 -2.42 -6.97 30.35
N THR A 79 -2.70 -5.66 30.46
CA THR A 79 -2.77 -4.98 31.78
C THR A 79 -4.17 -4.91 32.35
N GLY A 80 -5.22 -5.09 31.54
CA GLY A 80 -6.62 -4.89 31.91
C GLY A 80 -6.99 -3.42 32.16
N GLN A 81 -6.11 -2.47 31.78
CA GLN A 81 -6.31 -1.05 32.05
C GLN A 81 -6.77 -0.30 30.81
N GLN A 82 -7.50 0.79 31.03
CA GLN A 82 -7.95 1.66 29.94
C GLN A 82 -6.77 2.36 29.25
N ARG A 83 -6.94 2.66 27.96
CA ARG A 83 -5.98 3.40 27.13
C ARG A 83 -5.45 4.66 27.83
N SER A 84 -6.31 5.45 28.43
CA SER A 84 -5.95 6.70 29.10
C SER A 84 -5.00 6.50 30.31
N VAL A 85 -5.13 5.37 31.00
CA VAL A 85 -4.26 5.02 32.15
C VAL A 85 -2.86 4.65 31.66
N ILE A 86 -2.78 3.85 30.56
CA ILE A 86 -1.51 3.48 29.94
C ILE A 86 -0.80 4.71 29.40
N LEU A 87 -1.49 5.59 28.68
CA LEU A 87 -0.91 6.81 28.14
C LEU A 87 -0.40 7.74 29.23
N ARG A 88 -1.13 7.94 30.33
CA ARG A 88 -0.70 8.74 31.49
C ARG A 88 0.55 8.16 32.15
N ALA A 89 0.66 6.84 32.26
CA ALA A 89 1.85 6.21 32.83
C ALA A 89 3.10 6.47 31.96
N ILE A 90 2.95 6.36 30.63
CA ILE A 90 4.06 6.62 29.69
C ILE A 90 4.41 8.11 29.69
N ASP A 91 3.41 9.00 29.67
CA ASP A 91 3.62 10.44 29.75
C ASP A 91 4.33 10.86 31.05
N SER A 92 4.04 10.18 32.16
CA SER A 92 4.73 10.42 33.44
C SER A 92 6.23 10.07 33.38
N LEU A 93 6.62 9.06 32.61
CA LEU A 93 8.03 8.73 32.36
C LEU A 93 8.75 9.88 31.63
N GLN A 94 8.11 10.45 30.62
CA GLN A 94 8.67 11.58 29.89
C GLN A 94 8.78 12.83 30.76
N ARG A 95 7.70 13.18 31.47
CA ARG A 95 7.67 14.37 32.35
C ARG A 95 8.72 14.32 33.46
N LYS A 96 9.04 13.14 33.95
CA LYS A 96 10.11 12.93 34.92
C LYS A 96 11.51 12.80 34.30
N GLY A 97 11.65 12.92 32.98
CA GLY A 97 12.92 12.75 32.30
C GLY A 97 13.44 11.31 32.28
N LEU A 98 12.58 10.33 32.53
CA LEU A 98 12.97 8.91 32.66
C LEU A 98 12.87 8.13 31.34
N ALA A 99 12.29 8.72 30.33
CA ALA A 99 12.23 8.14 28.97
C ALA A 99 12.07 9.22 27.91
N GLU A 100 12.68 8.97 26.74
CA GLU A 100 12.34 9.68 25.49
C GLU A 100 11.11 9.01 24.88
N LEU A 101 10.14 9.78 24.39
CA LEU A 101 8.95 9.25 23.72
C LEU A 101 8.91 9.59 22.23
N GLN A 102 8.37 8.65 21.46
CA GLN A 102 8.13 8.79 20.03
C GLN A 102 6.78 8.16 19.70
N LEU A 103 5.85 8.95 19.16
CA LEU A 103 4.56 8.43 18.69
C LEU A 103 4.77 7.61 17.42
N ALA A 104 4.12 6.45 17.33
CA ALA A 104 4.23 5.54 16.20
C ALA A 104 2.89 4.85 15.91
N GLY A 105 2.83 4.10 14.80
CA GLY A 105 1.62 3.36 14.47
C GLY A 105 0.42 4.27 14.22
N TYR A 106 0.60 5.31 13.41
CA TYR A 106 -0.49 6.19 12.99
C TYR A 106 -1.61 5.39 12.32
N ARG A 107 -2.83 5.47 12.87
CA ARG A 107 -4.01 4.72 12.42
C ARG A 107 -5.17 5.67 12.21
N GLN A 108 -5.91 5.46 11.14
CA GLN A 108 -7.19 6.14 10.90
C GLN A 108 -8.32 5.31 11.49
N ARG A 109 -9.24 5.98 12.19
CA ARG A 109 -10.43 5.37 12.74
C ARG A 109 -11.62 5.61 11.81
N PHE A 110 -12.38 4.56 11.58
CA PHE A 110 -13.65 4.62 10.87
C PHE A 110 -14.74 4.04 11.77
N ARG A 111 -15.90 4.69 11.76
CA ARG A 111 -17.13 4.15 12.35
C ARG A 111 -17.94 3.54 11.22
N ARG A 112 -18.41 2.32 11.42
CA ARG A 112 -19.43 1.72 10.57
C ARG A 112 -20.76 2.41 10.91
N LEU A 113 -21.41 2.96 9.89
CA LEU A 113 -22.75 3.50 10.04
C LEU A 113 -23.74 2.32 10.09
N GLU A 114 -24.80 2.44 10.91
CA GLU A 114 -25.78 1.38 11.13
C GLU A 114 -26.64 1.19 9.88
N GLN A 115 -26.13 0.46 8.93
CA GLN A 115 -26.88 0.03 7.76
C GLN A 115 -26.68 -1.46 7.56
N THR A 116 -27.74 -2.16 7.24
CA THR A 116 -27.67 -3.54 6.77
C THR A 116 -27.08 -3.49 5.36
N VAL A 117 -25.81 -3.82 5.23
CA VAL A 117 -25.10 -3.80 3.95
C VAL A 117 -24.98 -5.24 3.45
N ASP A 118 -25.53 -5.52 2.27
CA ASP A 118 -25.23 -6.74 1.54
C ASP A 118 -23.81 -6.65 0.99
N ILE A 119 -22.90 -7.40 1.62
CA ILE A 119 -21.47 -7.37 1.28
C ILE A 119 -21.22 -7.91 -0.15
N PRO A 120 -21.78 -9.05 -0.57
CA PRO A 120 -21.68 -9.51 -1.95
C PRO A 120 -22.10 -8.47 -2.98
N GLU A 121 -23.27 -7.86 -2.82
CA GLU A 121 -23.77 -6.81 -3.72
C GLU A 121 -22.85 -5.60 -3.72
N LEU A 122 -22.43 -5.12 -2.57
CA LEU A 122 -21.47 -4.01 -2.44
C LEU A 122 -20.17 -4.30 -3.17
N CYS A 123 -19.61 -5.51 -3.00
CA CYS A 123 -18.38 -5.91 -3.69
C CYS A 123 -18.57 -5.91 -5.21
N GLN A 124 -19.70 -6.38 -5.71
CA GLN A 124 -20.00 -6.36 -7.14
C GLN A 124 -20.11 -4.93 -7.68
N GLN A 125 -20.83 -4.05 -6.99
CA GLN A 125 -20.96 -2.64 -7.38
C GLN A 125 -19.60 -1.92 -7.39
N LEU A 126 -18.76 -2.15 -6.40
CA LEU A 126 -17.40 -1.59 -6.33
C LEU A 126 -16.53 -2.13 -7.47
N ALA A 127 -16.59 -3.44 -7.76
CA ALA A 127 -15.84 -4.04 -8.87
C ALA A 127 -16.23 -3.42 -10.22
N ILE A 128 -17.53 -3.23 -10.48
CA ILE A 128 -18.03 -2.54 -11.69
C ILE A 128 -17.47 -1.11 -11.75
N THR A 129 -17.54 -0.37 -10.66
CA THR A 129 -17.08 1.03 -10.61
C THR A 129 -15.55 1.11 -10.88
N PHE A 130 -14.74 0.23 -10.27
CA PHE A 130 -13.31 0.21 -10.51
C PHE A 130 -12.97 -0.21 -11.95
N SER A 131 -13.68 -1.18 -12.51
CA SER A 131 -13.46 -1.59 -13.90
C SER A 131 -13.86 -0.50 -14.92
N GLN A 132 -14.89 0.29 -14.62
CA GLN A 132 -15.25 1.46 -15.43
C GLN A 132 -14.16 2.53 -15.36
N HIS A 133 -13.64 2.81 -14.16
CA HIS A 133 -12.55 3.77 -13.98
C HIS A 133 -11.29 3.34 -14.74
N GLU A 134 -10.90 2.06 -14.60
CA GLU A 134 -9.76 1.51 -15.32
C GLU A 134 -9.90 1.68 -16.85
N ARG A 135 -11.07 1.36 -17.40
CA ARG A 135 -11.36 1.57 -18.84
C ARG A 135 -11.24 3.03 -19.27
N MET A 136 -11.75 3.97 -18.44
CA MET A 136 -11.62 5.40 -18.74
C MET A 136 -10.15 5.85 -18.72
N GLU A 137 -9.35 5.36 -17.77
CA GLU A 137 -7.91 5.71 -17.71
C GLU A 137 -7.13 5.12 -18.90
N ILE A 138 -7.46 3.89 -19.32
CA ILE A 138 -6.88 3.29 -20.54
C ILE A 138 -7.25 4.13 -21.76
N SER A 139 -8.52 4.51 -21.93
CA SER A 139 -8.97 5.36 -23.03
C SER A 139 -8.28 6.73 -23.08
N ARG A 140 -7.96 7.31 -21.89
CA ARG A 140 -7.18 8.55 -21.82
C ARG A 140 -5.74 8.37 -22.32
N ILE A 141 -5.11 7.25 -21.96
CA ILE A 141 -3.75 6.91 -22.47
C ILE A 141 -3.80 6.72 -23.98
N GLU A 142 -4.79 5.99 -24.51
CA GLU A 142 -5.00 5.82 -25.95
C GLU A 142 -5.21 7.15 -26.67
N SER A 143 -5.97 8.06 -26.07
CA SER A 143 -6.16 9.42 -26.60
C SER A 143 -4.84 10.21 -26.65
N MET A 144 -3.99 10.09 -25.62
CA MET A 144 -2.66 10.71 -25.62
C MET A 144 -1.75 10.13 -26.71
N LEU A 145 -1.76 8.80 -26.89
CA LEU A 145 -0.99 8.15 -27.95
C LEU A 145 -1.48 8.58 -29.35
N SER A 146 -2.81 8.63 -29.54
CA SER A 146 -3.43 9.13 -30.77
C SER A 146 -3.08 10.60 -31.05
N TYR A 147 -3.00 11.44 -29.99
CA TYR A 147 -2.54 12.82 -30.12
C TYR A 147 -1.08 12.90 -30.58
N ALA A 148 -0.19 12.13 -29.99
CA ALA A 148 1.22 12.12 -30.37
C ALA A 148 1.47 11.67 -31.81
N GLN A 149 0.61 10.78 -32.34
CA GLN A 149 0.68 10.25 -33.71
C GLN A 149 -0.19 11.03 -34.71
N HIS A 150 -0.80 12.14 -34.28
CA HIS A 150 -1.74 12.87 -35.10
C HIS A 150 -1.06 13.60 -36.26
N GLY A 151 -1.54 13.34 -37.49
CA GLY A 151 -0.96 13.91 -38.72
C GLY A 151 -1.47 15.30 -39.11
N ASN A 152 -2.37 15.88 -38.33
CA ASN A 152 -2.90 17.23 -38.58
C ASN A 152 -2.50 18.17 -37.43
N CYS A 153 -2.99 19.40 -37.45
CA CYS A 153 -2.66 20.42 -36.46
C CYS A 153 -2.84 19.92 -35.01
N LEU A 154 -1.76 19.85 -34.25
CA LEU A 154 -1.76 19.36 -32.86
C LEU A 154 -2.53 20.31 -31.93
N THR A 155 -2.45 21.63 -32.15
CA THR A 155 -3.19 22.63 -31.38
C THR A 155 -4.69 22.48 -31.57
N ALA A 156 -5.14 22.32 -32.81
CA ALA A 156 -6.56 22.08 -33.09
C ALA A 156 -7.04 20.77 -32.45
N LYS A 157 -6.23 19.70 -32.53
CA LYS A 157 -6.55 18.42 -31.91
C LYS A 157 -6.63 18.48 -30.37
N LEU A 158 -5.76 19.26 -29.74
CA LEU A 158 -5.78 19.48 -28.30
C LEU A 158 -7.03 20.26 -27.87
N LEU A 159 -7.37 21.32 -28.58
CA LEU A 159 -8.54 22.14 -28.29
C LEU A 159 -9.85 21.37 -28.53
N ASP A 160 -9.92 20.54 -29.59
CA ASP A 160 -11.03 19.63 -29.84
C ASP A 160 -11.32 18.70 -28.65
N TYR A 161 -10.29 18.21 -27.98
CA TYR A 161 -10.42 17.42 -26.75
C TYR A 161 -11.13 18.20 -25.62
N PHE A 162 -10.97 19.52 -25.57
CA PHE A 162 -11.65 20.40 -24.60
C PHE A 162 -12.96 20.99 -25.13
N GLY A 163 -13.41 20.56 -26.31
CA GLY A 163 -14.67 20.99 -26.90
C GLY A 163 -14.58 22.29 -27.71
N GLU A 164 -13.37 22.75 -28.06
CA GLU A 164 -13.12 23.94 -28.89
C GLU A 164 -12.67 23.51 -30.28
N SER A 165 -13.23 24.14 -31.32
CA SER A 165 -12.83 23.92 -32.72
C SER A 165 -12.13 25.17 -33.24
N ILE A 166 -10.92 25.01 -33.77
CA ILE A 166 -10.15 26.07 -34.44
C ILE A 166 -9.64 25.60 -35.80
N ASP A 167 -9.32 26.54 -36.66
CA ASP A 167 -8.54 26.29 -37.85
C ASP A 167 -7.10 25.89 -37.51
N PRO A 168 -6.34 25.27 -38.45
CA PRO A 168 -4.94 24.95 -38.20
C PRO A 168 -4.13 26.15 -37.69
N CYS A 169 -3.42 25.99 -36.58
CA CYS A 169 -2.75 27.07 -35.87
C CYS A 169 -1.56 27.70 -36.63
N GLY A 170 -1.03 27.05 -37.64
CA GLY A 170 0.09 27.51 -38.48
C GLY A 170 1.47 27.51 -37.79
N HIS A 171 1.58 27.13 -36.48
CA HIS A 171 2.82 27.25 -35.74
C HIS A 171 3.19 25.98 -34.90
N CYS A 172 2.36 24.94 -34.87
CA CYS A 172 2.78 23.67 -34.28
C CYS A 172 3.69 22.90 -35.24
N GLY A 173 4.44 21.93 -34.74
CA GLY A 173 5.41 21.15 -35.53
C GLY A 173 4.80 20.59 -36.83
N ILE A 174 3.62 19.96 -36.74
CA ILE A 174 2.92 19.44 -37.93
C ILE A 174 2.56 20.56 -38.90
N CYS A 175 2.08 21.71 -38.44
CA CYS A 175 1.80 22.86 -39.32
C CYS A 175 3.06 23.44 -39.97
N LEU A 176 4.22 23.26 -39.36
CA LEU A 176 5.53 23.68 -39.86
C LEU A 176 6.21 22.60 -40.74
N GLY A 177 5.56 21.44 -40.93
CA GLY A 177 6.03 20.38 -41.81
C GLY A 177 6.74 19.23 -41.13
N ASP A 178 6.69 19.15 -39.78
CA ASP A 178 7.21 17.98 -39.07
C ASP A 178 6.33 16.75 -39.38
N GLU A 179 6.95 15.59 -39.41
CA GLU A 179 6.24 14.32 -39.52
C GLU A 179 5.62 13.90 -38.18
N PRO A 180 4.43 13.26 -38.20
CA PRO A 180 3.85 12.71 -36.97
C PRO A 180 4.78 11.68 -36.32
N ALA A 181 4.82 11.68 -34.99
CA ALA A 181 5.59 10.70 -34.24
C ALA A 181 5.09 9.27 -34.56
N GLN A 182 5.99 8.39 -34.94
CA GLN A 182 5.68 6.97 -35.09
C GLN A 182 6.18 6.24 -33.85
N LEU A 183 5.25 5.71 -33.06
CA LEU A 183 5.57 4.91 -31.90
C LEU A 183 5.78 3.46 -32.34
N PRO A 184 6.98 2.90 -32.12
CA PRO A 184 7.23 1.50 -32.50
C PRO A 184 6.33 0.58 -31.66
N PRO A 185 5.79 -0.51 -32.27
CA PRO A 185 5.04 -1.50 -31.52
C PRO A 185 5.96 -2.13 -30.46
N ARG A 186 5.47 -2.18 -29.22
CA ARG A 186 6.21 -2.83 -28.15
C ARG A 186 6.24 -4.34 -28.40
N GLN A 187 7.41 -4.90 -28.50
CA GLN A 187 7.61 -6.35 -28.56
C GLN A 187 7.66 -6.89 -27.12
N TYR A 188 6.88 -7.92 -26.87
CA TYR A 188 6.88 -8.63 -25.59
C TYR A 188 7.57 -9.98 -25.76
N ALA A 189 8.36 -10.38 -24.77
CA ALA A 189 8.94 -11.71 -24.74
C ALA A 189 7.85 -12.76 -24.42
N SER A 190 8.05 -14.00 -24.88
CA SER A 190 7.23 -15.13 -24.45
C SER A 190 7.65 -15.60 -23.06
N ILE A 191 6.69 -16.06 -22.25
CA ILE A 191 6.97 -16.61 -20.90
C ILE A 191 7.80 -17.90 -20.99
N GLU A 192 7.67 -18.69 -22.07
CA GLU A 192 8.40 -19.93 -22.28
C GLU A 192 9.90 -19.70 -22.45
N SER A 193 10.35 -18.49 -22.77
CA SER A 193 11.77 -18.17 -22.86
C SER A 193 12.47 -17.99 -21.51
N TYR A 194 11.73 -18.10 -20.39
CA TYR A 194 12.25 -17.90 -19.03
C TYR A 194 12.28 -19.20 -18.26
N ASP A 195 13.42 -19.52 -17.66
CA ASP A 195 13.54 -20.65 -16.73
C ASP A 195 13.00 -20.27 -15.36
N LEU A 196 11.85 -20.82 -15.01
CA LEU A 196 11.18 -20.64 -13.72
C LEU A 196 11.35 -21.84 -12.79
N SER A 197 12.24 -22.79 -13.10
CA SER A 197 12.45 -24.02 -12.30
C SER A 197 12.80 -23.73 -10.83
N HIS A 198 13.61 -22.70 -10.59
CA HIS A 198 14.00 -22.29 -9.24
C HIS A 198 12.96 -21.41 -8.55
N PHE A 199 11.92 -20.95 -9.23
CA PHE A 199 10.90 -20.07 -8.66
C PHE A 199 9.97 -20.80 -7.69
N THR A 200 9.70 -22.08 -7.92
CA THR A 200 8.86 -22.90 -7.04
C THR A 200 9.44 -22.96 -5.62
N ALA A 201 10.73 -23.22 -5.48
CA ALA A 201 11.40 -23.22 -4.18
C ALA A 201 11.35 -21.83 -3.48
N LEU A 202 11.45 -20.74 -4.26
CA LEU A 202 11.31 -19.39 -3.73
C LEU A 202 9.90 -19.11 -3.20
N VAL A 203 8.87 -19.60 -3.90
CA VAL A 203 7.45 -19.50 -3.48
C VAL A 203 7.21 -20.25 -2.16
N GLU A 204 7.71 -21.48 -2.04
CA GLU A 204 7.58 -22.30 -0.82
C GLU A 204 8.24 -21.61 0.38
N GLN A 205 9.45 -21.08 0.22
CA GLN A 205 10.17 -20.37 1.26
C GLN A 205 9.52 -19.03 1.66
N ASN A 206 8.72 -18.42 0.78
CA ASN A 206 8.13 -17.11 0.96
C ASN A 206 6.60 -17.13 0.78
N SER A 207 5.92 -18.17 1.27
CA SER A 207 4.47 -18.36 1.12
C SER A 207 3.63 -17.17 1.59
N ASN A 208 4.08 -16.41 2.58
CA ASN A 208 3.39 -15.18 3.03
C ASN A 208 3.33 -14.08 1.96
N ALA A 209 4.29 -14.03 1.06
CA ALA A 209 4.42 -12.98 0.04
C ALA A 209 4.10 -13.47 -1.38
N LEU A 210 4.20 -14.78 -1.65
CA LEU A 210 4.10 -15.38 -2.98
C LEU A 210 3.07 -16.52 -3.08
N ALA A 211 2.15 -16.67 -2.11
CA ALA A 211 1.18 -17.77 -2.09
C ALA A 211 0.22 -17.77 -3.29
N ARG A 212 -0.10 -16.59 -3.83
CA ARG A 212 -1.15 -16.45 -4.85
C ARG A 212 -0.55 -16.19 -6.23
N PRO A 213 -1.13 -16.74 -7.32
CA PRO A 213 -0.66 -16.51 -8.68
C PRO A 213 -0.44 -15.02 -9.02
N ARG A 214 -1.35 -14.15 -8.59
CA ARG A 214 -1.22 -12.71 -8.80
C ARG A 214 -0.02 -12.09 -8.06
N GLN A 215 0.34 -12.59 -6.88
CA GLN A 215 1.53 -12.15 -6.15
C GLN A 215 2.80 -12.59 -6.87
N GLN A 216 2.81 -13.83 -7.36
CA GLN A 216 3.91 -14.40 -8.15
C GLN A 216 4.11 -13.62 -9.45
N ALA A 217 3.04 -13.37 -10.21
CA ALA A 217 3.10 -12.59 -11.44
C ALA A 217 3.61 -11.17 -11.19
N ARG A 218 3.14 -10.49 -10.13
CA ARG A 218 3.66 -9.17 -9.74
C ARG A 218 5.14 -9.21 -9.44
N PHE A 219 5.60 -10.21 -8.72
CA PHE A 219 7.01 -10.40 -8.37
C PHE A 219 7.88 -10.61 -9.62
N LEU A 220 7.49 -11.53 -10.49
CA LEU A 220 8.21 -11.84 -11.72
C LEU A 220 8.23 -10.65 -12.71
N CYS A 221 7.16 -9.85 -12.76
CA CYS A 221 7.13 -8.61 -13.54
C CYS A 221 7.83 -7.41 -12.88
N GLY A 222 8.46 -7.57 -11.70
CA GLY A 222 9.13 -6.48 -10.99
C GLY A 222 8.18 -5.48 -10.33
N LEU A 223 6.90 -5.83 -10.16
CA LEU A 223 5.89 -4.99 -9.54
C LEU A 223 5.90 -5.18 -8.03
N ASN A 224 6.51 -4.24 -7.31
CA ASN A 224 6.61 -4.30 -5.86
C ASN A 224 5.24 -4.35 -5.17
N SER A 225 5.16 -5.11 -4.06
CA SER A 225 3.99 -5.22 -3.21
C SER A 225 4.32 -5.03 -1.73
N PRO A 226 3.34 -4.73 -0.86
CA PRO A 226 3.56 -4.65 0.58
C PRO A 226 4.19 -5.91 1.18
N ALA A 227 3.75 -7.10 0.76
CA ALA A 227 4.27 -8.36 1.24
C ALA A 227 5.74 -8.59 0.81
N VAL A 228 6.07 -8.28 -0.45
CA VAL A 228 7.45 -8.34 -0.96
C VAL A 228 8.35 -7.36 -0.20
N SER A 229 7.87 -6.13 0.04
CA SER A 229 8.63 -5.11 0.79
C SER A 229 8.86 -5.48 2.26
N ALA A 230 7.91 -6.19 2.88
CA ALA A 230 8.00 -6.63 4.27
C ALA A 230 8.90 -7.86 4.45
N THR A 231 9.13 -8.63 3.39
CA THR A 231 9.95 -9.85 3.43
C THR A 231 11.41 -9.50 3.14
N ARG A 232 12.27 -9.71 4.14
CA ARG A 232 13.71 -9.37 4.04
C ARG A 232 14.38 -10.10 2.87
N GLY A 233 15.07 -9.34 2.01
CA GLY A 233 15.85 -9.88 0.90
C GLY A 233 15.03 -10.25 -0.35
N LEU A 234 13.70 -10.38 -0.26
CA LEU A 234 12.89 -10.86 -1.38
C LEU A 234 12.93 -9.89 -2.57
N ARG A 235 12.87 -8.58 -2.34
CA ARG A 235 12.98 -7.57 -3.39
C ARG A 235 14.37 -7.56 -4.09
N GLY A 236 15.42 -7.98 -3.39
CA GLY A 236 16.78 -8.09 -3.93
C GLY A 236 17.09 -9.44 -4.58
N ASN A 237 16.13 -10.36 -4.64
CA ASN A 237 16.30 -11.65 -5.28
C ASN A 237 16.41 -11.48 -6.81
N GLN A 238 17.26 -12.26 -7.47
CA GLN A 238 17.49 -12.18 -8.93
C GLN A 238 16.24 -12.44 -9.75
N GLN A 239 15.26 -13.17 -9.22
CA GLN A 239 14.00 -13.44 -9.91
C GLN A 239 12.98 -12.29 -9.82
N PHE A 240 13.23 -11.26 -8.99
CA PHE A 240 12.39 -10.08 -8.96
C PHE A 240 12.53 -9.28 -10.25
N GLY A 241 11.47 -9.23 -11.05
CA GLY A 241 11.48 -8.56 -12.36
C GLY A 241 12.10 -9.39 -13.49
N SER A 242 12.40 -10.68 -13.29
CA SER A 242 12.96 -11.54 -14.32
C SER A 242 12.10 -11.61 -15.58
N CYS A 243 10.78 -11.50 -15.48
CA CYS A 243 9.82 -11.50 -16.59
C CYS A 243 9.27 -10.09 -16.90
N ALA A 244 10.04 -9.01 -16.66
CA ALA A 244 9.58 -7.64 -16.90
C ALA A 244 9.25 -7.33 -18.38
N GLU A 245 9.81 -8.08 -19.31
CA GLU A 245 9.55 -7.97 -20.75
C GLU A 245 8.34 -8.81 -21.21
N VAL A 246 7.74 -9.63 -20.33
CA VAL A 246 6.52 -10.39 -20.61
C VAL A 246 5.31 -9.58 -20.13
N THR A 247 4.16 -9.71 -20.81
CA THR A 247 2.95 -9.04 -20.34
C THR A 247 2.51 -9.63 -18.99
N PHE A 248 2.00 -8.78 -18.12
CA PHE A 248 1.48 -9.24 -16.81
C PHE A 248 0.39 -10.32 -16.96
N ALA A 249 -0.46 -10.20 -17.99
CA ALA A 249 -1.52 -11.17 -18.26
C ALA A 249 -0.95 -12.57 -18.53
N ASN A 250 0.05 -12.67 -19.40
CA ASN A 250 0.68 -13.96 -19.76
C ASN A 250 1.41 -14.57 -18.55
N VAL A 251 2.10 -13.77 -17.73
CA VAL A 251 2.74 -14.27 -16.51
C VAL A 251 1.69 -14.73 -15.50
N LEU A 252 0.58 -14.00 -15.36
CA LEU A 252 -0.50 -14.39 -14.45
C LEU A 252 -1.18 -15.69 -14.88
N GLU A 253 -1.45 -15.85 -16.17
CA GLU A 253 -2.05 -17.06 -16.73
C GLU A 253 -1.16 -18.28 -16.48
N ALA A 254 0.12 -18.20 -16.81
CA ALA A 254 1.10 -19.25 -16.56
C ALA A 254 1.17 -19.65 -15.08
N ARG A 255 1.15 -18.66 -14.15
CA ARG A 255 1.18 -18.95 -12.72
C ARG A 255 -0.14 -19.48 -12.17
N SER A 256 -1.26 -19.20 -12.86
CA SER A 256 -2.59 -19.70 -12.45
C SER A 256 -2.80 -21.16 -12.80
N VAL A 257 -2.18 -21.64 -13.89
CA VAL A 257 -2.22 -23.06 -14.29
C VAL A 257 -1.41 -23.94 -13.33
N ASP A 258 -0.29 -23.42 -12.81
CA ASP A 258 0.60 -24.17 -11.90
C ASP A 258 0.15 -24.17 -10.43
N SER A 259 -0.93 -23.49 -10.09
CA SER A 259 -1.45 -23.49 -8.70
C SER A 259 -2.50 -24.60 -8.54
N PRO A 260 -2.28 -25.59 -7.68
CA PRO A 260 -3.36 -26.52 -7.32
C PRO A 260 -4.52 -25.76 -6.66
N ALA A 261 -5.73 -26.13 -7.02
CA ALA A 261 -6.99 -25.53 -6.56
C ALA A 261 -7.18 -25.66 -5.04
#